data_16de3367f27faa59875b23822439443d
#
_entry.id   16de3367f27faa59875b23822439443d
#
_cell.length_a   1.000
_cell.length_b   1.000
_cell.length_c   1.000
_cell.angle_alpha   90.00
_cell.angle_beta   90.00
_cell.angle_gamma   90.00
#
_symmetry.space_group_name_H-M   'P 1'
#
loop_
_entity.id
_entity.type
_entity.pdbx_description
1 polymer ?
#
loop_
_entity_poly.entity_id
_entity_poly.type
_entity_poly.pdbx_seq_one_letter_code
_entity_poly.pdbx_strand_id
1 'polypeptide(L)'
;MTIHVGDRIPEVTLKRIREGIETLDTHSLFDARKVVLFAVPGAFTPTCSARHLPGYVEKFEAFRQRGIDVYCMAVNDPFVMKAWAADQSVPDVLLMLSDGNAELTRALGLELDASASGMGIRSRRFALYVDDGVVREAWIEQPGQFEVSSAEYVLEHLPT
;
A
#
# COMPACT_ATOMS: atom_id res chain seq x y z
N MET A 1 -5.21 0.70 -17.85
CA MET A 1 -4.25 1.80 -17.98
C MET A 1 -3.51 1.97 -16.68
N THR A 2 -2.18 2.01 -16.71
CA THR A 2 -1.36 2.07 -15.50
C THR A 2 -1.26 3.51 -14.98
N ILE A 3 -1.33 3.68 -13.67
CA ILE A 3 -1.20 5.00 -13.03
C ILE A 3 0.17 5.63 -13.34
N HIS A 4 0.20 6.94 -13.51
CA HIS A 4 1.42 7.71 -13.80
C HIS A 4 1.55 8.89 -12.84
N VAL A 5 2.77 9.39 -12.73
CA VAL A 5 3.04 10.65 -12.02
C VAL A 5 2.19 11.76 -12.65
N GLY A 6 1.52 12.53 -11.81
CA GLY A 6 0.59 13.58 -12.21
C GLY A 6 -0.87 13.17 -12.21
N ASP A 7 -1.16 11.86 -12.21
CA ASP A 7 -2.54 11.38 -12.14
C ASP A 7 -3.11 11.53 -10.73
N ARG A 8 -4.41 11.70 -10.63
CA ARG A 8 -5.11 11.65 -9.34
C ARG A 8 -5.39 10.20 -8.97
N ILE A 9 -5.37 9.93 -7.66
CA ILE A 9 -5.80 8.63 -7.13
C ILE A 9 -7.29 8.43 -7.50
N PRO A 10 -7.65 7.28 -8.10
CA PRO A 10 -9.06 7.01 -8.46
C PRO A 10 -9.99 7.00 -7.24
N GLU A 11 -11.25 7.38 -7.48
CA GLU A 11 -12.28 7.36 -6.45
C GLU A 11 -12.80 5.94 -6.24
N VAL A 12 -12.35 5.30 -5.18
CA VAL A 12 -12.82 3.97 -4.77
C VAL A 12 -12.88 3.92 -3.25
N THR A 13 -13.43 2.84 -2.70
CA THR A 13 -13.44 2.61 -1.26
C THR A 13 -12.57 1.42 -0.91
N LEU A 14 -11.94 1.51 0.26
CA LEU A 14 -11.14 0.47 0.86
C LEU A 14 -11.73 0.09 2.22
N LYS A 15 -11.33 -1.02 2.76
CA LYS A 15 -11.85 -1.51 4.04
C LYS A 15 -10.73 -1.60 5.07
N ARG A 16 -11.12 -1.47 6.32
CA ARG A 16 -10.25 -1.65 7.47
C ARG A 16 -11.08 -2.13 8.64
N ILE A 17 -10.48 -2.85 9.57
CA ILE A 17 -11.17 -3.24 10.81
C ILE A 17 -10.52 -2.51 11.99
N ARG A 18 -11.34 -1.83 12.77
CA ARG A 18 -11.03 -1.35 14.13
C ARG A 18 -11.96 -2.02 15.11
N GLU A 19 -13.12 -1.43 15.40
CA GLU A 19 -14.18 -2.03 16.22
C GLU A 19 -15.15 -2.84 15.36
N GLY A 20 -15.16 -2.60 14.07
CA GLY A 20 -15.95 -3.28 13.05
C GLY A 20 -15.34 -2.96 11.70
N ILE A 21 -15.99 -3.42 10.63
CA ILE A 21 -15.52 -3.11 9.27
C ILE A 21 -15.82 -1.64 8.98
N GLU A 22 -14.77 -0.87 8.73
CA GLU A 22 -14.87 0.52 8.29
C GLU A 22 -14.70 0.60 6.79
N THR A 23 -15.49 1.45 6.15
CA THR A 23 -15.35 1.79 4.74
C THR A 23 -14.69 3.17 4.64
N LEU A 24 -13.57 3.23 3.94
CA LEU A 24 -12.78 4.45 3.77
C LEU A 24 -12.70 4.80 2.29
N ASP A 25 -13.13 5.99 1.91
CA ASP A 25 -12.96 6.43 0.53
C ASP A 25 -11.59 7.06 0.31
N THR A 26 -11.16 7.10 -0.95
CA THR A 26 -9.84 7.63 -1.30
C THR A 26 -9.72 9.12 -1.03
N HIS A 27 -10.84 9.87 -1.05
CA HIS A 27 -10.82 11.29 -0.68
C HIS A 27 -10.40 11.48 0.77
N SER A 28 -11.00 10.74 1.71
CA SER A 28 -10.66 10.87 3.13
C SER A 28 -9.25 10.38 3.43
N LEU A 29 -8.73 9.44 2.64
CA LEU A 29 -7.40 8.88 2.84
C LEU A 29 -6.28 9.79 2.30
N PHE A 30 -6.53 10.51 1.21
CA PHE A 30 -5.46 11.19 0.48
C PHE A 30 -5.61 12.70 0.38
N ASP A 31 -6.82 13.27 0.52
CA ASP A 31 -7.00 14.72 0.35
C ASP A 31 -6.31 15.50 1.47
N ALA A 32 -5.61 16.55 1.09
CA ALA A 32 -4.88 17.44 2.00
C ALA A 32 -3.82 16.70 2.84
N ARG A 33 -3.31 15.56 2.36
CA ARG A 33 -2.31 14.74 3.04
C ARG A 33 -1.17 14.38 2.10
N LYS A 34 0.00 14.15 2.71
CA LYS A 34 1.13 13.53 2.03
C LYS A 34 1.20 12.08 2.50
N VAL A 35 1.15 11.15 1.56
CA VAL A 35 1.03 9.72 1.85
C VAL A 35 1.99 8.92 1.00
N VAL A 36 2.66 7.95 1.61
CA VAL A 36 3.28 6.85 0.88
C VAL A 36 2.34 5.65 1.01
N LEU A 37 1.79 5.22 -0.12
CA LEU A 37 0.99 4.01 -0.21
C LEU A 37 1.88 2.92 -0.79
N PHE A 38 2.15 1.88 -0.01
CA PHE A 38 2.81 0.71 -0.57
C PHE A 38 1.85 -0.48 -0.61
N ALA A 39 2.00 -1.30 -1.63
CA ALA A 39 1.15 -2.45 -1.84
C ALA A 39 1.97 -3.72 -2.00
N VAL A 40 1.40 -4.81 -1.53
CA VAL A 40 2.01 -6.13 -1.54
C VAL A 40 1.09 -7.12 -2.22
N PRO A 41 1.63 -8.16 -2.88
CA PRO A 41 0.80 -9.20 -3.49
C PRO A 41 -0.05 -9.98 -2.50
N GLY A 42 0.36 -10.10 -1.25
CA GLY A 42 -0.47 -10.79 -0.27
C GLY A 42 0.09 -10.78 1.14
N ALA A 43 -0.80 -10.55 2.11
CA ALA A 43 -0.50 -10.70 3.52
C ALA A 43 0.02 -12.12 3.79
N PHE A 44 0.92 -12.25 4.75
CA PHE A 44 1.51 -13.53 5.18
C PHE A 44 2.38 -14.24 4.12
N THR A 45 2.59 -13.62 2.96
CA THR A 45 3.51 -14.19 1.96
C THR A 45 4.96 -13.84 2.32
N PRO A 46 5.96 -14.62 1.82
CA PRO A 46 7.34 -14.51 2.34
C PRO A 46 7.97 -13.11 2.27
N THR A 47 8.11 -12.50 1.10
CA THR A 47 8.77 -11.19 0.97
C THR A 47 7.95 -10.09 1.65
N CYS A 48 6.62 -10.15 1.54
CA CYS A 48 5.73 -9.17 2.16
C CYS A 48 5.89 -9.16 3.68
N SER A 49 5.99 -10.35 4.29
CA SER A 49 6.07 -10.52 5.75
C SER A 49 7.48 -10.39 6.30
N ALA A 50 8.50 -10.77 5.51
CA ALA A 50 9.88 -10.79 6.00
C ALA A 50 10.64 -9.49 5.71
N ARG A 51 10.26 -8.75 4.67
CA ARG A 51 11.04 -7.61 4.19
C ARG A 51 10.24 -6.35 3.94
N HIS A 52 9.14 -6.42 3.19
CA HIS A 52 8.44 -5.21 2.72
C HIS A 52 7.75 -4.47 3.87
N LEU A 53 6.80 -5.12 4.53
CA LEU A 53 6.10 -4.51 5.66
C LEU A 53 7.04 -4.19 6.82
N PRO A 54 7.93 -5.11 7.26
CA PRO A 54 8.85 -4.78 8.35
C PRO A 54 9.72 -3.56 8.08
N GLY A 55 10.15 -3.35 6.84
CA GLY A 55 10.94 -2.17 6.45
C GLY A 55 10.19 -0.88 6.72
N TYR A 56 8.91 -0.82 6.37
CA TYR A 56 8.08 0.37 6.64
C TYR A 56 7.78 0.55 8.11
N VAL A 57 7.57 -0.52 8.85
CA VAL A 57 7.38 -0.44 10.30
C VAL A 57 8.64 0.11 10.97
N GLU A 58 9.81 -0.37 10.59
CA GLU A 58 11.08 0.08 11.11
C GLU A 58 11.35 1.56 10.79
N LYS A 59 11.04 2.00 9.57
CA LYS A 59 11.30 3.36 9.10
C LYS A 59 10.13 4.31 9.29
N PHE A 60 9.07 3.88 9.96
CA PHE A 60 7.83 4.66 10.09
C PHE A 60 8.06 6.08 10.61
N GLU A 61 8.88 6.23 11.65
CA GLU A 61 9.18 7.55 12.23
C GLU A 61 9.89 8.48 11.25
N ALA A 62 10.73 7.93 10.37
CA ALA A 62 11.42 8.74 9.37
C ALA A 62 10.43 9.38 8.39
N PHE A 63 9.37 8.66 8.00
CA PHE A 63 8.30 9.22 7.19
C PHE A 63 7.51 10.26 7.97
N ARG A 64 7.15 9.94 9.20
CA ARG A 64 6.36 10.81 10.07
C ARG A 64 7.04 12.16 10.31
N GLN A 65 8.36 12.15 10.50
CA GLN A 65 9.15 13.37 10.69
C GLN A 65 9.11 14.28 9.46
N ARG A 66 8.83 13.72 8.28
CA ARG A 66 8.65 14.49 7.05
C ARG A 66 7.20 14.90 6.81
N GLY A 67 6.30 14.60 7.75
CA GLY A 67 4.87 14.89 7.62
C GLY A 67 4.16 13.95 6.65
N ILE A 68 4.68 12.74 6.45
CA ILE A 68 4.15 11.76 5.51
C ILE A 68 3.50 10.62 6.27
N ASP A 69 2.23 10.35 5.96
CA ASP A 69 1.52 9.16 6.43
C ASP A 69 1.92 7.95 5.58
N VAL A 70 1.86 6.77 6.18
CA VAL A 70 2.17 5.51 5.47
C VAL A 70 0.95 4.60 5.52
N TYR A 71 0.55 4.12 4.35
CA TYR A 71 -0.54 3.14 4.21
C TYR A 71 -0.02 1.88 3.51
N CYS A 72 -0.46 0.72 4.00
CA CYS A 72 -0.20 -0.57 3.35
C CYS A 72 -1.50 -1.08 2.74
N MET A 73 -1.43 -1.58 1.51
CA MET A 73 -2.60 -2.13 0.83
C MET A 73 -2.30 -3.51 0.27
N ALA A 74 -3.30 -4.37 0.30
CA ALA A 74 -3.23 -5.67 -0.37
C ALA A 74 -4.63 -6.12 -0.80
N VAL A 75 -4.69 -7.00 -1.80
CA VAL A 75 -5.92 -7.68 -2.20
C VAL A 75 -6.12 -8.88 -1.29
N ASN A 76 -6.41 -8.56 -0.03
CA ASN A 76 -6.80 -9.49 1.03
C ASN A 76 -8.00 -8.88 1.74
N ASP A 77 -8.84 -9.71 2.34
CA ASP A 77 -9.98 -9.19 3.09
C ASP A 77 -9.52 -8.45 4.36
N PRO A 78 -10.41 -7.63 4.97
CA PRO A 78 -10.01 -6.81 6.12
C PRO A 78 -9.67 -7.64 7.37
N PHE A 79 -10.22 -8.83 7.51
CA PHE A 79 -9.89 -9.70 8.64
C PHE A 79 -8.45 -10.21 8.54
N VAL A 80 -8.03 -10.61 7.35
CA VAL A 80 -6.65 -11.02 7.09
C VAL A 80 -5.69 -9.86 7.32
N MET A 81 -6.02 -8.66 6.85
CA MET A 81 -5.18 -7.48 7.03
C MET A 81 -5.02 -7.13 8.51
N LYS A 82 -6.09 -7.25 9.29
CA LYS A 82 -6.02 -7.03 10.73
C LYS A 82 -5.12 -8.05 11.42
N ALA A 83 -5.26 -9.32 11.08
CA ALA A 83 -4.44 -10.39 11.66
C ALA A 83 -2.96 -10.21 11.30
N TRP A 84 -2.68 -9.82 10.06
CA TRP A 84 -1.32 -9.57 9.61
C TRP A 84 -0.69 -8.38 10.34
N ALA A 85 -1.46 -7.31 10.54
CA ALA A 85 -1.01 -6.14 11.32
C ALA A 85 -0.63 -6.55 12.75
N ALA A 86 -1.43 -7.38 13.40
CA ALA A 86 -1.15 -7.88 14.74
C ALA A 86 0.11 -8.75 14.77
N ASP A 87 0.24 -9.66 13.80
CA ASP A 87 1.40 -10.54 13.67
C ASP A 87 2.70 -9.76 13.48
N GLN A 88 2.65 -8.66 12.73
CA GLN A 88 3.81 -7.83 12.42
C GLN A 88 4.02 -6.67 13.39
N SER A 89 3.20 -6.57 14.43
CA SER A 89 3.26 -5.48 15.43
C SER A 89 3.24 -4.10 14.78
N VAL A 90 2.34 -3.91 13.82
CA VAL A 90 2.21 -2.66 13.08
C VAL A 90 1.58 -1.58 13.96
N PRO A 91 2.14 -0.37 14.05
CA PRO A 91 1.51 0.72 14.79
C PRO A 91 0.18 1.13 14.15
N ASP A 92 -0.81 1.50 14.98
CA ASP A 92 -2.17 1.84 14.52
C ASP A 92 -2.19 2.97 13.48
N VAL A 93 -1.22 3.87 13.54
CA VAL A 93 -1.15 5.01 12.62
C VAL A 93 -0.62 4.66 11.23
N LEU A 94 -0.02 3.47 11.06
CA LEU A 94 0.28 2.91 9.75
C LEU A 94 -0.97 2.11 9.33
N LEU A 95 -1.77 2.66 8.43
CA LEU A 95 -3.05 2.05 8.10
C LEU A 95 -2.86 0.81 7.24
N MET A 96 -3.50 -0.28 7.66
CA MET A 96 -3.50 -1.55 6.93
C MET A 96 -4.82 -1.66 6.18
N LEU A 97 -4.80 -1.37 4.90
CA LEU A 97 -6.00 -1.21 4.08
C LEU A 97 -6.27 -2.46 3.26
N SER A 98 -7.52 -2.91 3.29
CA SER A 98 -7.98 -4.02 2.47
C SER A 98 -8.55 -3.50 1.16
N ASP A 99 -7.97 -3.94 0.04
CA ASP A 99 -8.55 -3.82 -1.28
C ASP A 99 -9.07 -5.19 -1.71
N GLY A 100 -9.86 -5.81 -0.84
CA GLY A 100 -10.31 -7.20 -1.00
C GLY A 100 -11.03 -7.49 -2.31
N ASN A 101 -11.70 -6.49 -2.88
CA ASN A 101 -12.38 -6.62 -4.17
C ASN A 101 -11.52 -6.16 -5.35
N ALA A 102 -10.25 -5.82 -5.10
CA ALA A 102 -9.31 -5.35 -6.11
C ALA A 102 -9.77 -4.08 -6.85
N GLU A 103 -10.62 -3.26 -6.24
CA GLU A 103 -11.16 -2.06 -6.90
C GLU A 103 -10.07 -1.01 -7.16
N LEU A 104 -9.29 -0.68 -6.14
CA LEU A 104 -8.20 0.30 -6.32
C LEU A 104 -7.08 -0.29 -7.17
N THR A 105 -6.74 -1.54 -6.93
CA THR A 105 -5.71 -2.24 -7.70
C THR A 105 -6.00 -2.19 -9.20
N ARG A 106 -7.23 -2.51 -9.58
CA ARG A 106 -7.64 -2.45 -11.00
C ARG A 106 -7.71 -1.03 -11.54
N ALA A 107 -8.22 -0.09 -10.74
CA ALA A 107 -8.30 1.31 -11.14
C ALA A 107 -6.91 1.91 -11.36
N LEU A 108 -5.91 1.47 -10.62
CA LEU A 108 -4.50 1.87 -10.81
C LEU A 108 -3.84 1.16 -12.00
N GLY A 109 -4.44 0.11 -12.53
CA GLY A 109 -3.84 -0.71 -13.58
C GLY A 109 -2.66 -1.53 -13.09
N LEU A 110 -2.67 -1.92 -11.81
CA LEU A 110 -1.56 -2.62 -11.16
C LEU A 110 -1.94 -4.02 -10.68
N GLU A 111 -2.89 -4.65 -11.37
CA GLU A 111 -3.26 -6.02 -11.05
C GLU A 111 -2.16 -7.00 -11.45
N LEU A 112 -2.06 -8.05 -10.65
CA LEU A 112 -1.14 -9.16 -10.85
C LEU A 112 -1.97 -10.44 -10.92
N ASP A 113 -1.86 -11.17 -12.02
CA ASP A 113 -2.48 -12.48 -12.11
C ASP A 113 -1.59 -13.51 -11.43
N ALA A 114 -1.94 -13.88 -10.22
CA ALA A 114 -1.21 -14.85 -9.41
C ALA A 114 -1.93 -16.22 -9.38
N SER A 115 -2.74 -16.50 -10.41
CA SER A 115 -3.51 -17.74 -10.50
C SER A 115 -2.62 -18.98 -10.49
N ALA A 116 -1.42 -18.90 -11.09
CA ALA A 116 -0.47 -20.01 -11.12
C ALA A 116 -0.04 -20.43 -9.71
N SER A 117 -0.08 -19.52 -8.75
CA SER A 117 0.24 -19.78 -7.34
C SER A 117 -1.00 -20.03 -6.49
N GLY A 118 -2.17 -20.15 -7.11
CA GLY A 118 -3.43 -20.34 -6.40
C GLY A 118 -3.92 -19.10 -5.68
N MET A 119 -3.44 -17.93 -6.04
CA MET A 119 -3.75 -16.69 -5.35
C MET A 119 -4.75 -15.79 -6.10
N GLY A 120 -5.07 -16.12 -7.34
CA GLY A 120 -5.99 -15.31 -8.15
C GLY A 120 -5.41 -13.95 -8.52
N ILE A 121 -6.29 -12.95 -8.61
CA ILE A 121 -5.86 -11.59 -8.93
C ILE A 121 -5.41 -10.88 -7.66
N ARG A 122 -4.20 -10.34 -7.68
CA ARG A 122 -3.58 -9.62 -6.58
C ARG A 122 -3.06 -8.27 -7.08
N SER A 123 -2.48 -7.49 -6.16
CA SER A 123 -1.76 -6.29 -6.54
C SER A 123 -0.32 -6.61 -6.90
N ARG A 124 0.22 -5.88 -7.87
CA ARG A 124 1.67 -5.81 -8.04
C ARG A 124 2.27 -5.19 -6.77
N ARG A 125 3.56 -5.40 -6.58
CA ARG A 125 4.31 -4.76 -5.51
C ARG A 125 4.72 -3.37 -5.96
N PHE A 126 4.36 -2.34 -5.20
CA PHE A 126 4.69 -0.97 -5.56
C PHE A 126 4.70 -0.06 -4.34
N ALA A 127 5.19 1.16 -4.53
CA ALA A 127 4.99 2.28 -3.63
C ALA A 127 4.65 3.52 -4.46
N LEU A 128 3.72 4.32 -3.97
CA LEU A 128 3.36 5.61 -4.57
C LEU A 128 3.55 6.69 -3.51
N TYR A 129 4.14 7.82 -3.92
CA TYR A 129 4.09 9.02 -3.10
C TYR A 129 2.98 9.91 -3.63
N VAL A 130 2.01 10.23 -2.78
CA VAL A 130 0.80 10.95 -3.14
C VAL A 130 0.71 12.22 -2.30
N ASP A 131 0.53 13.36 -2.95
CA ASP A 131 0.36 14.65 -2.28
C ASP A 131 -0.99 15.23 -2.68
N ASP A 132 -1.87 15.40 -1.70
CA ASP A 132 -3.23 15.92 -1.90
C ASP A 132 -3.96 15.18 -3.03
N GLY A 133 -3.90 13.85 -3.02
CA GLY A 133 -4.59 13.00 -3.98
C GLY A 133 -3.92 12.89 -5.35
N VAL A 134 -2.79 13.53 -5.57
CA VAL A 134 -2.06 13.49 -6.85
C VAL A 134 -0.78 12.69 -6.68
N VAL A 135 -0.56 11.72 -7.57
CA VAL A 135 0.65 10.89 -7.56
C VAL A 135 1.86 11.73 -7.96
N ARG A 136 2.83 11.85 -7.07
CA ARG A 136 4.07 12.60 -7.32
C ARG A 136 5.23 11.72 -7.70
N GLU A 137 5.28 10.49 -7.18
CA GLU A 137 6.26 9.48 -7.53
C GLU A 137 5.61 8.11 -7.56
N ALA A 138 6.08 7.25 -8.45
CA ALA A 138 5.59 5.88 -8.58
C ALA A 138 6.77 4.93 -8.74
N TRP A 139 6.88 3.98 -7.82
CA TRP A 139 7.95 2.97 -7.80
C TRP A 139 7.29 1.60 -7.89
N ILE A 140 7.22 1.07 -9.11
CA ILE A 140 6.51 -0.17 -9.41
C ILE A 140 7.54 -1.25 -9.68
N GLU A 141 7.48 -2.34 -8.91
CA GLU A 141 8.42 -3.44 -9.05
C GLU A 141 8.15 -4.25 -10.31
N GLN A 142 9.22 -4.77 -10.91
CA GLN A 142 9.09 -5.83 -11.90
C GLN A 142 8.65 -7.12 -11.18
N PRO A 143 7.92 -8.02 -11.84
CA PRO A 143 7.47 -9.25 -11.20
C PRO A 143 8.61 -10.01 -10.52
N GLY A 144 8.40 -10.37 -9.25
CA GLY A 144 9.39 -11.08 -8.45
C GLY A 144 10.49 -10.22 -7.85
N GLN A 145 10.53 -8.93 -8.14
CA GLN A 145 11.56 -8.03 -7.62
C GLN A 145 11.11 -7.33 -6.33
N PHE A 146 12.09 -6.95 -5.51
CA PHE A 146 11.88 -6.08 -4.35
C PHE A 146 13.09 -5.14 -4.24
N GLU A 147 13.06 -4.03 -4.96
CA GLU A 147 14.16 -3.07 -5.05
C GLU A 147 13.69 -1.63 -4.85
N VAL A 148 12.69 -1.21 -5.63
CA VAL A 148 12.32 0.21 -5.74
C VAL A 148 11.15 0.61 -4.83
N SER A 149 10.46 -0.33 -4.21
CA SER A 149 9.29 -0.07 -3.36
C SER A 149 9.58 -0.20 -1.87
N SER A 150 10.81 -0.52 -1.49
CA SER A 150 11.19 -0.63 -0.08
C SER A 150 11.13 0.73 0.61
N ALA A 151 10.92 0.72 1.93
CA ALA A 151 10.92 1.95 2.72
C ALA A 151 12.23 2.73 2.57
N GLU A 152 13.35 2.02 2.58
CA GLU A 152 14.68 2.62 2.43
C GLU A 152 14.83 3.32 1.08
N TYR A 153 14.48 2.63 -0.01
CA TYR A 153 14.55 3.22 -1.36
C TYR A 153 13.65 4.44 -1.49
N VAL A 154 12.43 4.33 -1.00
CA VAL A 154 11.45 5.42 -1.07
C VAL A 154 11.95 6.65 -0.29
N LEU A 155 12.48 6.46 0.93
CA LEU A 155 13.02 7.56 1.72
C LEU A 155 14.17 8.29 1.01
N GLU A 156 15.03 7.55 0.30
CA GLU A 156 16.16 8.12 -0.44
C GLU A 156 15.72 8.87 -1.69
N HIS A 157 14.55 8.56 -2.24
CA HIS A 157 14.08 9.10 -3.53
C HIS A 157 12.88 10.02 -3.41
N LEU A 158 12.40 10.30 -2.20
CA LEU A 158 11.31 11.27 -2.00
C LEU A 158 11.77 12.68 -2.39
N PRO A 159 10.86 13.49 -2.98
CA PRO A 159 11.15 14.91 -3.23
C PRO A 159 11.45 15.63 -1.93
N THR A 160 12.43 16.53 -1.96
CA THR A 160 12.81 17.36 -0.81
C THR A 160 11.97 18.61 -0.72
#